data_c4c7503d19d45748ca3c7e712735ff84
#
_entry.id   c4c7503d19d45748ca3c7e712735ff84
#
_cell.length_a   1.000
_cell.length_b   1.000
_cell.length_c   1.000
_cell.angle_alpha   90.00
_cell.angle_beta   90.00
_cell.angle_gamma   90.00
#
_symmetry.space_group_name_H-M   'P 1'
#
loop_
_entity.id
_entity.type
_entity.pdbx_description
1 polymer ?
#
loop_
_entity_poly.entity_id
_entity_poly.type
_entity_poly.pdbx_seq_one_letter_code
_entity_poly.pdbx_strand_id
1 'polypeptide(L)'
;MIHYEKSIQKSYKKGEIPKRILRLFHNAFLSLELTKDMNLFDIKKIKGNYKREYYRLRKGKYRAIFYILKNDFYVIHIGKREEVYDKWQ
;
A
#
# COMPACT_ATOMS: atom_id res chain seq x y z
N MET A 1 3.38 13.21 -3.41
CA MET A 1 3.61 12.26 -4.52
C MET A 1 3.49 10.83 -4.03
N ILE A 2 3.23 9.92 -4.96
CA ILE A 2 3.09 8.49 -4.65
C ILE A 2 4.23 7.76 -5.33
N HIS A 3 5.02 7.05 -4.52
CA HIS A 3 6.18 6.31 -5.00
C HIS A 3 5.94 4.81 -4.82
N TYR A 4 6.27 4.03 -5.84
CA TYR A 4 6.16 2.58 -5.79
C TYR A 4 7.55 1.96 -5.84
N GLU A 5 7.81 1.05 -4.89
CA GLU A 5 9.07 0.34 -4.84
C GLU A 5 9.29 -0.51 -6.10
N LYS A 6 10.55 -0.73 -6.45
CA LYS A 6 10.88 -1.50 -7.67
C LYS A 6 10.28 -2.90 -7.68
N SER A 7 10.19 -3.53 -6.52
CA SER A 7 9.58 -4.86 -6.40
C SER A 7 8.12 -4.87 -6.88
N ILE A 8 7.38 -3.79 -6.60
CA ILE A 8 5.99 -3.65 -7.06
C ILE A 8 5.96 -3.51 -8.57
N GLN A 9 6.85 -2.69 -9.13
CA GLN A 9 6.93 -2.48 -10.57
C GLN A 9 7.25 -3.79 -11.29
N LYS A 10 8.16 -4.59 -10.74
CA LYS A 10 8.50 -5.90 -11.29
C LYS A 10 7.33 -6.88 -11.22
N SER A 11 6.65 -6.93 -10.08
CA SER A 11 5.48 -7.80 -9.91
C SER A 11 4.37 -7.43 -10.88
N TYR A 12 4.17 -6.14 -11.09
CA TYR A 12 3.18 -5.67 -12.06
C TYR A 12 3.54 -6.11 -13.49
N LYS A 13 4.80 -5.96 -13.89
CA LYS A 13 5.26 -6.35 -15.21
C LYS A 13 5.15 -7.86 -15.44
N LYS A 14 5.32 -8.66 -14.38
CA LYS A 14 5.16 -10.11 -14.44
C LYS A 14 3.71 -10.57 -14.41
N GLY A 15 2.76 -9.64 -14.23
CA GLY A 15 1.35 -9.97 -14.14
C GLY A 15 0.91 -10.49 -12.80
N GLU A 16 1.75 -10.40 -11.77
CA GLU A 16 1.40 -10.84 -10.42
C GLU A 16 0.42 -9.89 -9.74
N ILE A 17 0.44 -8.62 -10.15
CA ILE A 17 -0.52 -7.62 -9.68
C ILE A 17 -1.40 -7.24 -10.87
N PRO A 18 -2.69 -7.58 -10.85
CA PRO A 18 -3.58 -7.18 -11.95
C PRO A 18 -3.64 -5.67 -12.11
N LYS A 19 -3.71 -5.22 -13.36
CA LYS A 19 -3.78 -3.79 -13.67
C LYS A 19 -4.92 -3.11 -12.91
N ARG A 20 -6.07 -3.77 -12.83
CA ARG A 20 -7.23 -3.25 -12.12
C ARG A 20 -6.93 -3.00 -10.63
N ILE A 21 -6.18 -3.90 -10.02
CA ILE A 21 -5.84 -3.79 -8.59
C ILE A 21 -4.86 -2.65 -8.36
N LEU A 22 -3.83 -2.54 -9.19
CA LEU A 22 -2.88 -1.43 -9.08
C LEU A 22 -3.59 -0.10 -9.24
N ARG A 23 -4.53 0.00 -10.17
CA ARG A 23 -5.32 1.21 -10.40
C ARG A 23 -6.19 1.57 -9.19
N LEU A 24 -6.81 0.56 -8.56
CA LEU A 24 -7.62 0.80 -7.36
C LEU A 24 -6.78 1.39 -6.24
N PHE A 25 -5.60 0.85 -6.00
CA PHE A 25 -4.71 1.38 -4.98
C PHE A 25 -4.19 2.76 -5.32
N HIS A 26 -3.82 2.97 -6.59
CA HIS A 26 -3.30 4.27 -7.02
C HIS A 26 -4.37 5.36 -6.82
N ASN A 27 -5.61 5.09 -7.19
CA ASN A 27 -6.70 6.04 -6.99
C ASN A 27 -6.96 6.31 -5.52
N ALA A 28 -6.85 5.28 -4.68
CA ALA A 28 -7.00 5.45 -3.23
C ALA A 28 -5.90 6.34 -2.66
N PHE A 29 -4.65 6.13 -3.08
CA PHE A 29 -3.54 6.97 -2.63
C PHE A 29 -3.67 8.41 -3.12
N LEU A 30 -4.14 8.62 -4.35
CA LEU A 30 -4.41 9.97 -4.85
C LEU A 30 -5.47 10.67 -4.00
N SER A 31 -6.54 9.97 -3.66
CA SER A 31 -7.59 10.51 -2.80
C SER A 31 -7.06 10.82 -1.41
N LEU A 32 -6.21 9.93 -0.89
CA LEU A 32 -5.58 10.12 0.42
C LEU A 32 -4.69 11.36 0.43
N GLU A 33 -3.93 11.54 -0.63
CA GLU A 33 -3.05 12.69 -0.79
C GLU A 33 -3.86 14.00 -0.82
N LEU A 34 -5.02 13.96 -1.44
CA LEU A 34 -5.90 15.13 -1.57
C LEU A 34 -6.63 15.44 -0.26
N THR A 35 -7.25 14.45 0.35
CA THR A 35 -8.09 14.62 1.54
C THR A 35 -7.30 14.63 2.84
N LYS A 36 -6.17 13.92 2.86
CA LYS A 36 -5.35 13.70 4.06
C LYS A 36 -6.13 13.06 5.21
N ASP A 37 -7.20 12.33 4.88
CA ASP A 37 -8.07 11.70 5.87
C ASP A 37 -8.03 10.18 5.71
N MET A 38 -7.24 9.53 6.56
CA MET A 38 -7.09 8.08 6.55
C MET A 38 -8.38 7.36 6.96
N ASN A 39 -9.27 8.03 7.66
CA ASN A 39 -10.52 7.41 8.13
C ASN A 39 -11.50 7.12 7.00
N LEU A 40 -11.29 7.71 5.84
CA LEU A 40 -12.12 7.42 4.66
C LEU A 40 -11.82 6.06 4.04
N PHE A 41 -10.76 5.40 4.51
CA PHE A 41 -10.28 4.15 3.91
C PHE A 41 -10.08 3.09 4.98
N ASP A 42 -10.01 1.84 4.55
CA ASP A 42 -9.68 0.73 5.44
C ASP A 42 -8.16 0.68 5.63
N ILE A 43 -7.68 1.57 6.49
CA ILE A 43 -6.25 1.70 6.78
C ILE A 43 -6.02 1.41 8.26
N LYS A 44 -5.01 0.59 8.53
CA LYS A 44 -4.58 0.30 9.90
C LYS A 44 -3.07 0.43 10.01
N LYS A 45 -2.62 0.95 11.13
CA LYS A 45 -1.20 1.00 11.44
C LYS A 45 -0.70 -0.41 11.77
N ILE A 46 0.44 -0.77 11.21
CA ILE A 46 1.06 -2.08 11.47
C ILE A 46 1.82 -1.99 12.79
N LYS A 47 1.49 -2.89 13.71
CA LYS A 47 2.17 -2.96 15.02
C LYS A 47 3.50 -3.69 14.87
N GLY A 48 4.50 -3.23 15.62
CA GLY A 48 5.82 -3.85 15.63
C GLY A 48 6.91 -2.84 15.94
N ASN A 49 8.15 -3.35 16.06
CA ASN A 49 9.33 -2.53 16.37
C ASN A 49 10.03 -2.10 15.08
N TYR A 50 9.34 -1.37 14.25
CA TYR A 50 9.89 -0.84 13.00
C TYR A 50 10.48 0.55 13.23
N LYS A 51 11.49 0.89 12.43
CA LYS A 51 12.12 2.20 12.51
C LYS A 51 11.19 3.34 12.16
N ARG A 52 10.16 3.06 11.36
CA ARG A 52 9.16 4.03 10.96
C ARG A 52 7.78 3.40 11.05
N GLU A 53 6.75 4.23 10.97
CA GLU A 53 5.38 3.75 11.01
C GLU A 53 4.95 3.25 9.64
N TYR A 54 4.51 2.00 9.58
CA TYR A 54 3.94 1.41 8.38
C TYR A 54 2.44 1.27 8.52
N TYR A 55 1.75 1.41 7.41
CA TYR A 55 0.31 1.32 7.34
C TYR A 55 -0.11 0.28 6.31
N ARG A 56 -1.28 -0.30 6.53
CA ARG A 56 -1.88 -1.28 5.63
C ARG A 56 -3.19 -0.71 5.10
N LEU A 57 -3.32 -0.64 3.78
CA LEU A 57 -4.55 -0.26 3.09
C LEU A 57 -5.15 -1.51 2.45
N ARG A 58 -6.39 -1.82 2.80
CA ARG A 58 -7.10 -2.97 2.24
C ARG A 58 -8.04 -2.55 1.12
N LYS A 59 -7.99 -3.32 0.02
CA LYS A 59 -8.92 -3.23 -1.10
C LYS A 59 -9.29 -4.65 -1.53
N GLY A 60 -10.48 -5.14 -1.15
CA GLY A 60 -10.92 -6.49 -1.44
C GLY A 60 -9.98 -7.54 -0.85
N LYS A 61 -9.48 -8.42 -1.69
CA LYS A 61 -8.55 -9.49 -1.28
C LYS A 61 -7.09 -9.03 -1.20
N TYR A 62 -6.82 -7.79 -1.60
CA TYR A 62 -5.46 -7.27 -1.69
C TYR A 62 -5.18 -6.27 -0.57
N ARG A 63 -3.89 -6.15 -0.26
CA ARG A 63 -3.41 -5.20 0.73
C ARG A 63 -2.18 -4.49 0.19
N ALA A 64 -2.08 -3.21 0.51
CA ALA A 64 -0.89 -2.42 0.21
C ALA A 64 -0.25 -2.00 1.53
N ILE A 65 1.07 -2.09 1.59
CA ILE A 65 1.84 -1.61 2.74
C ILE A 65 2.56 -0.35 2.30
N PHE A 66 2.47 0.69 3.11
CA PHE A 66 3.06 1.97 2.78
C PHE A 66 3.50 2.72 4.03
N TYR A 67 4.35 3.73 3.83
CA TYR A 67 4.67 4.70 4.86
C TYR A 67 4.58 6.10 4.26
N ILE A 68 4.55 7.10 5.14
CA ILE A 68 4.45 8.50 4.74
C ILE A 68 5.71 9.22 5.21
N LEU A 69 6.34 9.95 4.30
CA LEU A 69 7.53 10.75 4.62
C LEU A 69 7.42 12.07 3.90
N LYS A 70 7.44 13.18 4.66
CA LYS A 70 7.35 14.54 4.11
C LYS A 70 6.16 14.71 3.15
N ASN A 71 5.01 14.17 3.55
CA ASN A 71 3.75 14.21 2.79
C ASN A 71 3.73 13.36 1.51
N ASP A 72 4.80 12.60 1.25
CA ASP A 72 4.83 11.64 0.14
C ASP A 72 4.50 10.25 0.64
N PHE A 73 3.81 9.49 -0.20
CA PHE A 73 3.46 8.10 0.09
C PHE A 73 4.45 7.17 -0.58
N TYR A 74 4.97 6.23 0.20
CA TYR A 74 5.92 5.23 -0.30
C TYR A 74 5.29 3.86 -0.16
N VAL A 75 4.85 3.29 -1.29
CA VAL A 75 4.20 1.99 -1.32
C VAL A 75 5.26 0.93 -1.53
N ILE A 76 5.42 0.05 -0.54
CA ILE A 76 6.52 -0.92 -0.52
C ILE A 76 6.08 -2.34 -0.81
N HIS A 77 4.78 -2.62 -0.73
CA HIS A 77 4.27 -3.96 -1.02
C HIS A 77 2.80 -3.89 -1.41
N ILE A 78 2.42 -4.68 -2.42
CA ILE A 78 1.03 -4.92 -2.78
C ILE A 78 0.92 -6.42 -3.02
N GLY A 79 -0.02 -7.07 -2.33
CA GLY A 79 -0.22 -8.49 -2.47
C GLY A 79 -1.53 -8.94 -1.85
N LYS A 80 -1.81 -10.22 -1.99
CA LYS A 80 -3.00 -10.81 -1.38
C LYS A 80 -2.80 -10.89 0.13
N ARG A 81 -3.91 -10.94 0.85
CA ARG A 81 -3.92 -10.98 2.31
C ARG A 81 -2.90 -11.97 2.91
N GLU A 82 -2.85 -13.17 2.37
CA GLU A 82 -1.98 -14.22 2.88
C GLU A 82 -0.50 -13.85 2.80
N GLU A 83 -0.09 -13.31 1.65
CA GLU A 83 1.28 -12.89 1.42
C GLU A 83 1.70 -11.78 2.38
N VAL A 84 0.79 -10.84 2.62
CA VAL A 84 1.05 -9.71 3.51
C VAL A 84 1.18 -10.19 4.95
N TYR A 85 0.33 -11.10 5.39
CA TYR A 85 0.39 -11.63 6.76
C TYR A 85 1.71 -12.32 7.06
N ASP A 86 2.20 -13.14 6.15
CA ASP A 86 3.45 -13.86 6.35
C ASP A 86 4.64 -12.92 6.51
N LYS A 87 4.62 -11.80 5.81
CA LYS A 87 5.73 -10.88 5.77
C LYS A 87 5.62 -9.74 6.77
N TRP A 88 4.41 -9.31 7.10
CA TRP A 88 4.16 -8.08 7.85
C TRP A 88 3.31 -8.26 9.09
N GLN A 89 3.26 -9.45 9.61
CA GLN A 89 2.64 -9.67 10.93
C GLN A 89 3.47 -9.05 12.05
#